data_f34bfd3ad82ef136b2f43b690ce61a1e
#
_entry.id   f34bfd3ad82ef136b2f43b690ce61a1e
#
_cell.length_a   1.000
_cell.length_b   1.000
_cell.length_c   1.000
_cell.angle_alpha   90.00
_cell.angle_beta   90.00
_cell.angle_gamma   90.00
#
_symmetry.space_group_name_H-M   'P 1'
#
loop_
_entity.id
_entity.type
_entity.pdbx_description
1 polymer ?
#
loop_
_entity_poly.entity_id
_entity_poly.type
_entity_poly.pdbx_seq_one_letter_code
_entity_poly.pdbx_strand_id
1 'polypeptide(L)'
;MYRLLKQEGRAKRGELETVHGTVQTPVFMNVGTVAAIKGAVSTEDLEHIKTQVQLSNTYHLHVRPGDKIVKQLGGLHKFMSWNKPILTDSGGFQVFSLATLRKIKEEGVYFNSHIDGRKIFMGPEESMQIQSNLEIGRASC
;
A
#
# COMPACT_ATOMS: atom_id res chain seq x y z
N MET A 1 15.38 -7.37 5.20
CA MET A 1 15.83 -7.55 6.62
C MET A 1 16.06 -6.19 7.26
N TYR A 2 15.73 -6.01 8.58
CA TYR A 2 16.05 -4.76 9.29
C TYR A 2 17.38 -4.88 10.03
N ARG A 3 18.24 -3.87 9.89
CA ARG A 3 19.54 -3.78 10.57
C ARG A 3 19.64 -2.47 11.35
N LEU A 4 19.81 -2.56 12.67
CA LEU A 4 20.10 -1.41 13.50
C LEU A 4 21.56 -0.98 13.29
N LEU A 5 21.78 0.29 12.92
CA LEU A 5 23.12 0.83 12.65
C LEU A 5 23.67 1.60 13.85
N LYS A 6 22.82 2.40 14.52
CA LYS A 6 23.23 3.22 15.66
C LYS A 6 22.04 3.43 16.60
N GLN A 7 22.33 3.50 17.90
CA GLN A 7 21.39 3.88 18.94
C GLN A 7 22.04 4.88 19.90
N GLU A 8 21.31 5.96 20.19
CA GLU A 8 21.68 6.95 21.22
C GLU A 8 20.44 7.21 22.10
N GLY A 9 20.49 6.71 23.32
CA GLY A 9 19.33 6.72 24.21
C GLY A 9 18.13 6.00 23.55
N ARG A 10 17.04 6.71 23.29
CA ARG A 10 15.84 6.18 22.63
C ARG A 10 15.86 6.34 21.10
N ALA A 11 16.76 7.15 20.56
CA ALA A 11 16.87 7.36 19.12
C ALA A 11 17.57 6.17 18.46
N LYS A 12 17.04 5.72 17.32
CA LYS A 12 17.57 4.60 16.55
C LYS A 12 17.71 4.98 15.09
N ARG A 13 18.85 4.66 14.50
CA ARG A 13 19.08 4.68 13.07
C ARG A 13 19.26 3.26 12.55
N GLY A 14 18.60 2.91 11.46
CA GLY A 14 18.72 1.59 10.87
C GLY A 14 18.47 1.58 9.38
N GLU A 15 18.54 0.39 8.82
CA GLU A 15 18.24 0.12 7.42
C GLU A 15 17.22 -1.00 7.31
N LEU A 16 16.24 -0.82 6.44
CA LEU A 16 15.29 -1.85 6.04
C LEU A 16 15.59 -2.26 4.59
N GLU A 17 16.09 -3.47 4.44
CA GLU A 17 16.36 -4.05 3.12
C GLU A 17 15.07 -4.66 2.55
N THR A 18 14.74 -4.29 1.33
CA THR A 18 13.58 -4.81 0.57
C THR A 18 14.04 -5.28 -0.81
N VAL A 19 13.14 -5.95 -1.54
CA VAL A 19 13.44 -6.39 -2.92
C VAL A 19 13.60 -5.23 -3.91
N HIS A 20 13.10 -4.03 -3.56
CA HIS A 20 13.19 -2.83 -4.39
C HIS A 20 14.17 -1.78 -3.85
N GLY A 21 15.07 -2.18 -2.95
CA GLY A 21 16.11 -1.33 -2.41
C GLY A 21 16.10 -1.20 -0.90
N THR A 22 17.06 -0.44 -0.38
CA THR A 22 17.24 -0.24 1.05
C THR A 22 16.65 1.10 1.49
N VAL A 23 15.88 1.07 2.57
CA VAL A 23 15.27 2.24 3.21
C VAL A 23 16.05 2.61 4.45
N GLN A 24 16.57 3.81 4.51
CA GLN A 24 17.22 4.37 5.71
C GLN A 24 16.17 4.83 6.70
N THR A 25 16.28 4.39 7.96
CA THR A 25 15.32 4.79 9.01
C THR A 25 16.00 5.69 10.06
N PRO A 26 15.27 6.65 10.63
CA PRO A 26 13.83 6.95 10.45
C PRO A 26 13.53 7.52 9.06
N VAL A 27 12.34 7.23 8.53
CA VAL A 27 11.90 7.67 7.21
C VAL A 27 10.42 8.06 7.25
N PHE A 28 10.05 9.06 6.46
CA PHE A 28 8.65 9.40 6.21
C PHE A 28 8.15 8.63 4.97
N MET A 29 7.00 7.98 5.11
CA MET A 29 6.30 7.32 4.00
C MET A 29 5.19 8.23 3.48
N ASN A 30 5.34 8.69 2.25
CA ASN A 30 4.29 9.45 1.57
C ASN A 30 3.11 8.53 1.24
N VAL A 31 1.90 8.99 1.46
CA VAL A 31 0.69 8.19 1.21
C VAL A 31 0.16 8.45 -0.19
N GLY A 32 0.40 7.50 -1.07
CA GLY A 32 -0.18 7.44 -2.42
C GLY A 32 -1.45 6.58 -2.42
N THR A 33 -2.59 7.14 -2.05
CA THR A 33 -3.84 6.43 -1.79
C THR A 33 -4.27 5.50 -2.93
N VAL A 34 -4.25 6.00 -4.18
CA VAL A 34 -4.65 5.28 -5.41
C VAL A 34 -3.53 5.33 -6.44
N ALA A 35 -2.36 4.83 -6.08
CA ALA A 35 -1.16 4.89 -6.91
C ALA A 35 -0.65 6.32 -7.21
N ALA A 36 -1.13 7.31 -6.48
CA ALA A 36 -0.73 8.70 -6.60
C ALA A 36 -1.01 9.46 -5.30
N ILE A 37 -0.26 10.53 -5.08
CA ILE A 37 -0.51 11.46 -3.98
C ILE A 37 -1.52 12.49 -4.45
N LYS A 38 -2.58 12.68 -3.66
CA LYS A 38 -3.57 13.73 -3.93
C LYS A 38 -2.91 15.11 -3.82
N GLY A 39 -3.28 16.04 -4.73
CA GLY A 39 -2.73 17.38 -4.75
C GLY A 39 -1.61 17.60 -5.76
N ALA A 40 -1.59 16.76 -6.81
CA ALA A 40 -0.71 16.91 -7.97
C ALA A 40 0.81 16.71 -7.70
N VAL A 41 1.17 15.87 -6.74
CA VAL A 41 2.57 15.46 -6.54
C VAL A 41 2.85 14.26 -7.45
N SER A 42 3.74 14.42 -8.40
CA SER A 42 4.14 13.39 -9.35
C SER A 42 5.20 12.43 -8.77
N THR A 43 5.46 11.35 -9.49
CA THR A 43 6.57 10.43 -9.16
C THR A 43 7.92 11.14 -9.30
N GLU A 44 8.08 12.01 -10.31
CA GLU A 44 9.28 12.81 -10.50
C GLU A 44 9.53 13.77 -9.33
N ASP A 45 8.46 14.40 -8.79
CA ASP A 45 8.58 15.24 -7.59
C ASP A 45 9.09 14.44 -6.39
N LEU A 46 8.57 13.23 -6.20
CA LEU A 46 8.99 12.34 -5.12
C LEU A 46 10.44 11.87 -5.28
N GLU A 47 10.88 11.64 -6.51
CA GLU A 47 12.29 11.32 -6.79
C GLU A 47 13.19 12.53 -6.53
N HIS A 48 12.78 13.71 -6.93
CA HIS A 48 13.52 14.96 -6.71
C HIS A 48 13.73 15.23 -5.21
N ILE A 49 12.71 15.04 -4.38
CA ILE A 49 12.84 15.19 -2.92
C ILE A 49 13.44 13.95 -2.23
N LYS A 50 13.92 12.98 -3.00
CA LYS A 50 14.61 11.76 -2.53
C LYS A 50 13.75 10.90 -1.61
N THR A 51 12.45 10.79 -1.89
CA THR A 51 11.56 9.85 -1.20
C THR A 51 12.11 8.42 -1.34
N GLN A 52 12.13 7.68 -0.25
CA GLN A 52 12.69 6.34 -0.23
C GLN A 52 11.62 5.24 -0.31
N VAL A 53 10.43 5.50 0.19
CA VAL A 53 9.34 4.53 0.27
C VAL A 53 8.00 5.24 0.18
N GLN A 54 7.04 4.63 -0.52
CA GLN A 54 5.65 5.09 -0.58
C GLN A 54 4.71 4.08 0.09
N LEU A 55 3.58 4.57 0.60
CA LEU A 55 2.47 3.75 1.05
C LEU A 55 1.31 3.87 0.06
N SER A 56 0.72 2.73 -0.33
CA SER A 56 -0.50 2.66 -1.14
C SER A 56 -1.56 1.83 -0.43
N ASN A 57 -2.83 2.22 -0.58
CA ASN A 57 -3.92 1.59 0.14
C ASN A 57 -4.57 0.46 -0.66
N THR A 58 -4.54 -0.75 -0.13
CA THR A 58 -5.12 -1.95 -0.73
C THR A 58 -6.62 -1.78 -1.03
N TYR A 59 -7.39 -1.26 -0.07
CA TYR A 59 -8.82 -1.00 -0.25
C TYR A 59 -9.11 -0.08 -1.44
N HIS A 60 -8.45 1.08 -1.48
CA HIS A 60 -8.70 2.05 -2.53
C HIS A 60 -8.32 1.53 -3.92
N LEU A 61 -7.19 0.84 -4.03
CA LEU A 61 -6.74 0.24 -5.29
C LEU A 61 -7.65 -0.90 -5.74
N HIS A 62 -8.20 -1.71 -4.82
CA HIS A 62 -9.17 -2.74 -5.14
C HIS A 62 -10.50 -2.15 -5.65
N VAL A 63 -10.99 -1.10 -4.99
CA VAL A 63 -12.23 -0.44 -5.40
C VAL A 63 -12.05 0.27 -6.75
N ARG A 64 -10.91 0.95 -6.95
CA ARG A 64 -10.61 1.70 -8.17
C ARG A 64 -9.10 1.95 -8.31
N PRO A 65 -8.48 1.56 -9.42
CA PRO A 65 -9.02 1.01 -10.67
C PRO A 65 -9.44 -0.47 -10.59
N GLY A 66 -9.01 -1.19 -9.58
CA GLY A 66 -9.12 -2.63 -9.39
C GLY A 66 -7.76 -3.31 -9.47
N ASP A 67 -7.47 -4.18 -8.50
CA ASP A 67 -6.20 -4.90 -8.40
C ASP A 67 -5.88 -5.77 -9.62
N LYS A 68 -6.91 -6.35 -10.27
CA LYS A 68 -6.75 -7.12 -11.50
C LYS A 68 -6.26 -6.27 -12.66
N ILE A 69 -6.73 -5.02 -12.77
CA ILE A 69 -6.25 -4.07 -13.79
C ILE A 69 -4.80 -3.71 -13.53
N VAL A 70 -4.45 -3.41 -12.27
CA VAL A 70 -3.06 -3.13 -11.88
C VAL A 70 -2.14 -4.31 -12.23
N LYS A 71 -2.58 -5.55 -11.97
CA LYS A 71 -1.85 -6.76 -12.36
C LYS A 71 -1.62 -6.85 -13.86
N GLN A 72 -2.67 -6.62 -14.67
CA GLN A 72 -2.57 -6.65 -16.14
C GLN A 72 -1.58 -5.60 -16.69
N LEU A 73 -1.43 -4.49 -15.98
CA LEU A 73 -0.47 -3.42 -16.32
C LEU A 73 0.95 -3.69 -15.78
N GLY A 74 1.19 -4.86 -15.20
CA GLY A 74 2.50 -5.30 -14.74
C GLY A 74 2.84 -4.91 -13.31
N GLY A 75 1.81 -4.80 -12.45
CA GLY A 75 1.94 -4.53 -11.04
C GLY A 75 1.99 -3.05 -10.68
N LEU A 76 1.97 -2.77 -9.38
CA LEU A 76 1.83 -1.41 -8.86
C LEU A 76 3.06 -0.53 -9.17
N HIS A 77 4.25 -1.10 -9.17
CA HIS A 77 5.49 -0.38 -9.51
C HIS A 77 5.45 0.19 -10.92
N LYS A 78 5.05 -0.61 -11.91
CA LYS A 78 4.89 -0.13 -13.30
C LYS A 78 3.75 0.85 -13.44
N PHE A 79 2.62 0.57 -12.79
CA PHE A 79 1.45 1.42 -12.82
C PHE A 79 1.72 2.82 -12.24
N MET A 80 2.57 2.93 -11.22
CA MET A 80 2.99 4.19 -10.59
C MET A 80 4.22 4.82 -11.25
N SER A 81 4.92 4.10 -12.13
CA SER A 81 6.29 4.47 -12.59
C SER A 81 7.25 4.69 -11.43
N TRP A 82 7.15 3.86 -10.37
CA TRP A 82 7.93 3.96 -9.14
C TRP A 82 8.77 2.71 -8.92
N ASN A 83 10.11 2.83 -8.88
CA ASN A 83 11.02 1.68 -8.80
C ASN A 83 11.54 1.39 -7.40
N LYS A 84 11.17 2.20 -6.41
CA LYS A 84 11.61 2.06 -5.02
C LYS A 84 10.57 1.32 -4.18
N PRO A 85 10.87 0.99 -2.92
CA PRO A 85 9.95 0.28 -2.04
C PRO A 85 8.55 0.88 -1.95
N ILE A 86 7.54 0.01 -1.95
CA ILE A 86 6.14 0.34 -1.68
C ILE A 86 5.68 -0.51 -0.50
N LEU A 87 4.98 0.11 0.44
CA LEU A 87 4.24 -0.59 1.49
C LEU A 87 2.75 -0.53 1.14
N THR A 88 2.07 -1.68 1.18
CA THR A 88 0.61 -1.72 1.12
C THR A 88 0.04 -2.09 2.47
N ASP A 89 -1.07 -1.46 2.84
CA ASP A 89 -1.83 -1.82 4.03
C ASP A 89 -2.75 -3.04 3.77
N SER A 90 -3.42 -3.54 4.80
CA SER A 90 -4.39 -4.64 4.66
C SER A 90 -5.74 -4.20 4.07
N GLY A 91 -6.01 -2.91 4.00
CA GLY A 91 -7.31 -2.35 3.63
C GLY A 91 -8.38 -2.43 4.73
N GLY A 92 -8.14 -3.12 5.83
CA GLY A 92 -9.12 -3.37 6.87
C GLY A 92 -9.63 -2.11 7.57
N PHE A 93 -8.76 -1.16 7.85
CA PHE A 93 -9.15 0.10 8.47
C PHE A 93 -10.11 0.90 7.58
N GLN A 94 -9.87 0.96 6.27
CA GLN A 94 -10.72 1.68 5.32
C GLN A 94 -12.09 1.03 5.17
N VAL A 95 -12.17 -0.29 5.16
CA VAL A 95 -13.43 -1.03 5.20
C VAL A 95 -14.21 -0.67 6.46
N PHE A 96 -13.53 -0.55 7.60
CA PHE A 96 -14.17 -0.17 8.85
C PHE A 96 -14.62 1.29 8.87
N SER A 97 -13.81 2.23 8.39
CA SER A 97 -14.04 3.68 8.51
C SER A 97 -14.91 4.28 7.40
N LEU A 98 -14.84 3.74 6.17
CA LEU A 98 -15.48 4.34 4.99
C LEU A 98 -16.79 3.63 4.58
N ALA A 99 -16.99 2.39 5.01
CA ALA A 99 -18.19 1.64 4.65
C ALA A 99 -19.37 2.04 5.54
N THR A 100 -20.32 2.77 4.97
CA THR A 100 -21.56 3.20 5.65
C THR A 100 -22.53 2.03 5.91
N LEU A 101 -22.58 1.06 5.00
CA LEU A 101 -23.38 -0.16 5.13
C LEU A 101 -22.43 -1.35 5.10
N ARG A 102 -22.17 -1.91 6.27
CA ARG A 102 -21.30 -3.09 6.42
C ARG A 102 -21.98 -4.19 7.23
N LYS A 103 -21.75 -5.42 6.84
CA LYS A 103 -22.13 -6.60 7.59
C LYS A 103 -20.85 -7.40 7.91
N ILE A 104 -20.50 -7.40 9.18
CA ILE A 104 -19.32 -8.14 9.67
C ILE A 104 -19.76 -9.57 9.94
N LYS A 105 -18.97 -10.52 9.46
CA LYS A 105 -19.10 -11.95 9.72
C LYS A 105 -17.73 -12.51 10.09
N GLU A 106 -17.68 -13.74 10.55
CA GLU A 106 -16.44 -14.41 10.92
C GLU A 106 -15.50 -14.58 9.72
N GLU A 107 -16.05 -14.88 8.54
CA GLU A 107 -15.27 -15.04 7.30
C GLU A 107 -14.77 -13.73 6.70
N GLY A 108 -15.36 -12.58 7.05
CA GLY A 108 -14.98 -11.27 6.50
C GLY A 108 -16.10 -10.23 6.57
N VAL A 109 -15.95 -9.17 5.80
CA VAL A 109 -16.86 -8.03 5.80
C VAL A 109 -17.52 -7.82 4.45
N TYR A 110 -18.84 -7.76 4.41
CA TYR A 110 -19.62 -7.30 3.26
C TYR A 110 -19.89 -5.81 3.41
N PHE A 111 -19.62 -5.04 2.38
CA PHE A 111 -19.86 -3.60 2.38
C PHE A 111 -20.18 -3.09 0.98
N ASN A 112 -20.65 -1.86 0.91
CA ASN A 112 -20.89 -1.19 -0.36
C ASN A 112 -19.76 -0.22 -0.67
N SER A 113 -19.28 -0.26 -1.92
CA SER A 113 -18.31 0.72 -2.43
C SER A 113 -18.85 2.14 -2.27
N HIS A 114 -18.03 3.02 -1.73
CA HIS A 114 -18.35 4.44 -1.57
C HIS A 114 -18.31 5.21 -2.91
N ILE A 115 -17.85 4.60 -4.00
CA ILE A 115 -17.77 5.22 -5.31
C ILE A 115 -19.01 4.94 -6.15
N ASP A 116 -19.43 3.68 -6.23
CA ASP A 116 -20.48 3.20 -7.13
C ASP A 116 -21.57 2.36 -6.44
N GLY A 117 -21.47 2.19 -5.14
CA GLY A 117 -22.47 1.45 -4.34
C GLY A 117 -22.45 -0.07 -4.54
N ARG A 118 -21.58 -0.63 -5.38
CA ARG A 118 -21.52 -2.08 -5.60
C ARG A 118 -21.16 -2.81 -4.31
N LYS A 119 -21.74 -4.02 -4.16
CA LYS A 119 -21.42 -4.88 -3.02
C LYS A 119 -20.02 -5.50 -3.19
N ILE A 120 -19.23 -5.41 -2.16
CA ILE A 120 -17.87 -5.96 -2.08
C ILE A 120 -17.80 -6.85 -0.83
N PHE A 121 -17.13 -7.98 -0.97
CA PHE A 121 -16.69 -8.81 0.15
C PHE A 121 -15.18 -8.66 0.31
N MET A 122 -14.71 -8.55 1.54
CA MET A 122 -13.29 -8.54 1.86
C MET A 122 -13.05 -9.36 3.13
N GLY A 123 -12.42 -10.50 2.97
CA GLY A 123 -11.89 -11.34 4.01
C GLY A 123 -10.35 -11.38 3.96
N PRO A 124 -9.73 -12.17 4.83
CA PRO A 124 -8.27 -12.33 4.84
C PRO A 124 -7.71 -12.83 3.50
N GLU A 125 -8.37 -13.81 2.89
CA GLU A 125 -7.96 -14.40 1.61
C GLU A 125 -8.05 -13.39 0.46
N GLU A 126 -9.16 -12.63 0.37
CA GLU A 126 -9.34 -11.58 -0.62
C GLU A 126 -8.29 -10.49 -0.46
N SER A 127 -8.02 -10.06 0.78
CA SER A 127 -6.98 -9.06 1.05
C SER A 127 -5.60 -9.55 0.59
N MET A 128 -5.24 -10.79 0.88
CA MET A 128 -3.98 -11.38 0.42
C MET A 128 -3.93 -11.53 -1.10
N GLN A 129 -5.05 -11.92 -1.74
CA GLN A 129 -5.12 -12.02 -3.19
C GLN A 129 -4.98 -10.65 -3.87
N ILE A 130 -5.63 -9.61 -3.32
CA ILE A 130 -5.51 -8.24 -3.81
C ILE A 130 -4.05 -7.79 -3.72
N GLN A 131 -3.41 -7.95 -2.57
CA GLN A 131 -1.99 -7.58 -2.39
C GLN A 131 -1.06 -8.36 -3.32
N SER A 132 -1.35 -9.65 -3.56
CA SER A 132 -0.62 -10.47 -4.54
C SER A 132 -0.77 -9.91 -5.97
N ASN A 133 -1.97 -9.42 -6.34
CA ASN A 133 -2.21 -8.82 -7.65
C ASN A 133 -1.51 -7.46 -7.82
N LEU A 134 -1.26 -6.75 -6.74
CA LEU A 134 -0.50 -5.49 -6.78
C LEU A 134 0.99 -5.70 -7.08
N GLU A 135 1.50 -6.92 -6.88
CA GLU A 135 2.88 -7.34 -7.23
C GLU A 135 3.98 -6.43 -6.66
N ILE A 136 3.81 -5.94 -5.43
CA ILE A 136 4.81 -5.06 -4.80
C ILE A 136 6.06 -5.78 -4.29
N GLY A 137 6.11 -7.10 -4.41
CA GLY A 137 7.10 -7.96 -3.77
C GLY A 137 6.73 -8.29 -2.32
N ARG A 138 7.22 -9.43 -1.83
CA ARG A 138 7.00 -9.84 -0.43
C ARG A 138 8.21 -9.44 0.39
N ALA A 139 7.98 -8.81 1.54
CA ALA A 139 8.99 -8.82 2.59
C ALA A 139 9.04 -10.26 3.13
N SER A 140 10.14 -10.94 2.98
CA SER A 140 10.37 -12.20 3.70
C SER A 140 10.60 -11.85 5.17
N CYS A 141 9.67 -12.21 6.02
CA CYS A 141 9.90 -12.25 7.45
C CYS A 141 10.73 -13.46 7.82
#